data_5006323660ecdc2dd2808c81f5325da6
#
_entry.id   5006323660ecdc2dd2808c81f5325da6
#
_cell.length_a   1.000
_cell.length_b   1.000
_cell.length_c   1.000
_cell.angle_alpha   90.00
_cell.angle_beta   90.00
_cell.angle_gamma   90.00
#
_symmetry.space_group_name_H-M   'P 1'
#
loop_
_entity.id
_entity.type
_entity.pdbx_description
1 polymer ?
#
loop_
_entity_poly.entity_id
_entity_poly.type
_entity_poly.pdbx_seq_one_letter_code
_entity_poly.pdbx_strand_id
1 'polypeptide(L)'
;MAKIKTIGILTSGGDAPGMNAAIRAVTRAGIYNQFKIKGVYRGYEGLINDEVKEFTTENVSGIITRGGTILKTARSKDFMTPEGRQKAYETCQKEEIDALVVIGGNGSLTGAWNFGVEYDFPVIGLPGTIDNDLYGTDSTIGYDTTMNTIMECVDRIRDTANSHERIFFVEVMGRDAGFLAQNCAIACGAEAAIVPEETTDVDQLAAFMGRGIRKSKKSCIVIVSESPKCGALFYADRVKHEFPGFDVRVSILGHLQRGGSPSARDRILASITGVGAIQAIMQGQRNIVVGVRNNDVVYVPFSECIRTDKRFDKRLITVLDELSI
;
A
#
# COMPACT_ATOMS: atom_id res chain seq x y z
N MET A 1 29.04 -5.66 18.33
CA MET A 1 28.27 -4.68 17.56
C MET A 1 28.22 -3.38 18.36
N ALA A 2 28.41 -2.24 17.73
CA ALA A 2 28.22 -0.95 18.41
C ALA A 2 26.76 -0.86 18.93
N LYS A 3 26.58 -0.27 20.12
CA LYS A 3 25.25 -0.14 20.73
C LYS A 3 24.46 0.91 19.94
N ILE A 4 23.36 0.53 19.31
CA ILE A 4 22.44 1.46 18.65
C ILE A 4 21.92 2.45 19.69
N LYS A 5 22.00 3.75 19.39
CA LYS A 5 21.53 4.85 20.24
C LYS A 5 20.53 5.74 19.51
N THR A 6 20.72 5.93 18.21
CA THR A 6 19.92 6.83 17.39
C THR A 6 19.27 6.08 16.23
N ILE A 7 17.97 6.25 16.05
CA ILE A 7 17.19 5.62 14.99
C ILE A 7 16.64 6.70 14.06
N GLY A 8 16.95 6.62 12.77
CA GLY A 8 16.34 7.42 11.72
C GLY A 8 15.03 6.80 11.25
N ILE A 9 14.03 7.64 10.99
CA ILE A 9 12.73 7.19 10.43
C ILE A 9 12.49 7.95 9.14
N LEU A 10 12.12 7.25 8.08
CA LEU A 10 11.69 7.85 6.82
C LEU A 10 10.47 7.16 6.22
N THR A 11 9.72 7.91 5.42
CA THR A 11 8.68 7.39 4.53
C THR A 11 9.14 7.55 3.09
N SER A 12 8.95 6.54 2.26
CA SER A 12 9.40 6.55 0.87
C SER A 12 8.38 5.90 -0.06
N GLY A 13 8.36 6.32 -1.31
CA GLY A 13 7.44 5.84 -2.33
C GLY A 13 6.10 6.59 -2.31
N GLY A 14 5.00 5.93 -2.66
CA GLY A 14 3.65 6.48 -2.54
C GLY A 14 3.22 6.57 -1.08
N ASP A 15 2.51 7.63 -0.74
CA ASP A 15 1.91 7.75 0.58
C ASP A 15 0.74 6.77 0.74
N ALA A 16 0.49 6.39 1.99
CA ALA A 16 -0.60 5.51 2.37
C ALA A 16 -1.21 5.97 3.71
N PRO A 17 -2.53 5.93 3.88
CA PRO A 17 -3.17 6.28 5.14
C PRO A 17 -2.72 5.30 6.23
N GLY A 18 -2.20 5.85 7.34
CA GLY A 18 -1.58 5.07 8.41
C GLY A 18 -0.06 5.22 8.53
N MET A 19 0.63 5.80 7.54
CA MET A 19 2.06 6.10 7.66
C MET A 19 2.36 6.99 8.87
N ASN A 20 1.53 7.99 9.14
CA ASN A 20 1.66 8.84 10.33
C ASN A 20 1.48 8.05 11.64
N ALA A 21 0.59 7.08 11.67
CA ALA A 21 0.43 6.21 12.83
C ALA A 21 1.69 5.35 13.05
N ALA A 22 2.33 4.86 11.99
CA ALA A 22 3.59 4.12 12.04
C ALA A 22 4.75 5.02 12.54
N ILE A 23 4.91 6.22 11.98
CA ILE A 23 5.91 7.22 12.44
C ILE A 23 5.72 7.47 13.94
N ARG A 24 4.48 7.69 14.37
CA ARG A 24 4.15 7.90 15.78
C ARG A 24 4.55 6.70 16.65
N ALA A 25 4.24 5.50 16.21
CA ALA A 25 4.52 4.29 16.96
C ALA A 25 6.03 4.06 17.13
N VAL A 26 6.81 4.15 16.04
CA VAL A 26 8.26 4.02 16.08
C VAL A 26 8.88 5.10 16.96
N THR A 27 8.45 6.37 16.83
CA THR A 27 8.97 7.48 17.62
C THR A 27 8.71 7.26 19.12
N ARG A 28 7.46 6.96 19.50
CA ARG A 28 7.12 6.79 20.91
C ARG A 28 7.73 5.55 21.53
N ALA A 29 7.73 4.42 20.83
CA ALA A 29 8.37 3.19 21.28
C ALA A 29 9.89 3.35 21.41
N GLY A 30 10.51 4.07 20.45
CA GLY A 30 11.95 4.35 20.51
C GLY A 30 12.32 5.20 21.71
N ILE A 31 11.63 6.33 21.92
CA ILE A 31 11.85 7.21 23.09
C ILE A 31 11.60 6.47 24.41
N TYR A 32 10.54 5.65 24.49
CA TYR A 32 10.25 4.83 25.67
C TYR A 32 11.41 3.89 26.01
N ASN A 33 12.09 3.37 24.99
CA ASN A 33 13.27 2.50 25.13
C ASN A 33 14.60 3.27 25.09
N GLN A 34 14.59 4.59 25.34
CA GLN A 34 15.76 5.48 25.49
C GLN A 34 16.59 5.66 24.21
N PHE A 35 16.02 5.43 23.03
CA PHE A 35 16.63 5.79 21.76
C PHE A 35 16.38 7.26 21.44
N LYS A 36 17.36 7.92 20.82
CA LYS A 36 17.14 9.17 20.09
C LYS A 36 16.47 8.85 18.77
N ILE A 37 15.48 9.65 18.38
CA ILE A 37 14.73 9.45 17.13
C ILE A 37 14.96 10.65 16.22
N LYS A 38 15.30 10.39 14.98
CA LYS A 38 15.47 11.39 13.93
C LYS A 38 14.51 11.12 12.77
N GLY A 39 13.67 12.11 12.46
CA GLY A 39 12.81 12.08 11.28
C GLY A 39 13.57 12.60 10.06
N VAL A 40 13.60 11.80 8.99
CA VAL A 40 14.19 12.18 7.71
C VAL A 40 13.07 12.61 6.78
N TYR A 41 13.07 13.86 6.37
CA TYR A 41 12.05 14.41 5.47
C TYR A 41 12.30 13.99 4.03
N ARG A 42 11.22 13.86 3.24
CA ARG A 42 11.26 13.50 1.82
C ARG A 42 11.99 12.18 1.51
N GLY A 43 12.00 11.24 2.47
CA GLY A 43 12.51 9.89 2.27
C GLY A 43 13.99 9.84 1.93
N TYR A 44 14.36 9.01 0.97
CA TYR A 44 15.76 8.86 0.55
C TYR A 44 16.37 10.11 -0.06
N GLU A 45 15.55 10.94 -0.73
CA GLU A 45 16.00 12.23 -1.25
C GLU A 45 16.48 13.14 -0.13
N GLY A 46 15.70 13.22 0.94
CA GLY A 46 16.08 14.00 2.09
C GLY A 46 17.24 13.40 2.88
N LEU A 47 17.42 12.08 2.88
CA LEU A 47 18.58 11.44 3.48
C LEU A 47 19.86 11.82 2.73
N ILE A 48 19.81 11.91 1.39
CA ILE A 48 20.95 12.38 0.57
C ILE A 48 21.25 13.86 0.83
N ASN A 49 20.20 14.68 1.04
CA ASN A 49 20.33 16.14 1.19
C ASN A 49 20.38 16.62 2.64
N ASP A 50 20.54 15.70 3.59
CA ASP A 50 20.68 16.01 5.02
C ASP A 50 19.44 16.72 5.62
N GLU A 51 18.24 16.34 5.17
CA GLU A 51 16.97 16.89 5.70
C GLU A 51 16.51 16.10 6.93
N VAL A 52 17.31 16.16 7.98
CA VAL A 52 17.13 15.39 9.21
C VAL A 52 16.75 16.31 10.36
N LYS A 53 15.81 15.85 11.21
CA LYS A 53 15.41 16.58 12.42
C LYS A 53 15.21 15.61 13.57
N GLU A 54 15.70 15.97 14.76
CA GLU A 54 15.40 15.23 15.98
C GLU A 54 13.90 15.29 16.31
N PHE A 55 13.33 14.13 16.68
CA PHE A 55 11.92 13.98 17.01
C PHE A 55 11.73 13.72 18.51
N THR A 56 10.80 14.47 19.08
CA THR A 56 10.26 14.26 20.42
C THR A 56 8.84 13.68 20.34
N THR A 57 8.25 13.36 21.49
CA THR A 57 6.85 12.92 21.57
C THR A 57 5.87 14.00 21.09
N GLU A 58 6.25 15.28 21.12
CA GLU A 58 5.44 16.41 20.66
C GLU A 58 5.32 16.44 19.15
N ASN A 59 6.41 16.15 18.40
CA ASN A 59 6.40 16.12 16.93
C ASN A 59 5.41 15.11 16.35
N VAL A 60 5.05 14.07 17.13
CA VAL A 60 4.14 13.02 16.72
C VAL A 60 2.82 13.05 17.48
N SER A 61 2.54 14.15 18.19
CA SER A 61 1.26 14.34 18.89
C SER A 61 0.13 14.61 17.89
N GLY A 62 -1.02 13.96 18.09
CA GLY A 62 -2.23 14.18 17.26
C GLY A 62 -2.15 13.71 15.80
N ILE A 63 -1.07 13.02 15.37
CA ILE A 63 -0.92 12.62 13.96
C ILE A 63 -1.55 11.26 13.62
N ILE A 64 -1.98 10.47 14.60
CA ILE A 64 -2.52 9.11 14.38
C ILE A 64 -3.76 9.11 13.48
N THR A 65 -4.52 10.20 13.47
CA THR A 65 -5.73 10.36 12.66
C THR A 65 -5.48 11.01 11.29
N ARG A 66 -4.26 11.46 11.04
CA ARG A 66 -3.92 12.20 9.82
C ARG A 66 -3.50 11.27 8.69
N GLY A 67 -4.12 11.43 7.53
CA GLY A 67 -3.69 10.81 6.28
C GLY A 67 -2.35 11.36 5.78
N GLY A 68 -1.81 10.76 4.73
CA GLY A 68 -0.50 11.10 4.19
C GLY A 68 0.64 10.83 5.16
N THR A 69 1.73 11.60 5.03
CA THR A 69 2.91 11.49 5.89
C THR A 69 3.46 12.85 6.29
N ILE A 70 3.72 13.08 7.57
CA ILE A 70 4.33 14.32 8.08
C ILE A 70 5.79 14.47 7.64
N LEU A 71 6.48 13.35 7.40
CA LEU A 71 7.83 13.32 6.89
C LEU A 71 7.91 13.63 5.39
N LYS A 72 6.76 13.70 4.71
CA LYS A 72 6.68 13.81 3.26
C LYS A 72 7.36 12.62 2.57
N THR A 73 7.25 12.54 1.27
CA THR A 73 7.92 11.52 0.46
C THR A 73 8.34 12.11 -0.87
N ALA A 74 9.42 11.60 -1.44
CA ALA A 74 9.87 11.94 -2.77
C ALA A 74 10.43 10.70 -3.48
N ARG A 75 10.36 10.69 -4.80
CA ARG A 75 11.09 9.71 -5.60
C ARG A 75 12.53 10.21 -5.76
N SER A 76 13.50 9.40 -5.35
CA SER A 76 14.93 9.72 -5.55
C SER A 76 15.52 8.80 -6.61
N LYS A 77 15.92 9.37 -7.74
CA LYS A 77 16.68 8.65 -8.75
C LYS A 77 18.13 8.46 -8.30
N ASP A 78 18.66 9.43 -7.56
CA ASP A 78 20.02 9.43 -7.07
C ASP A 78 20.27 8.29 -6.08
N PHE A 79 19.30 7.96 -5.23
CA PHE A 79 19.41 6.83 -4.31
C PHE A 79 19.50 5.47 -5.03
N MET A 80 19.08 5.38 -6.29
CA MET A 80 19.25 4.18 -7.10
C MET A 80 20.71 3.96 -7.52
N THR A 81 21.56 4.99 -7.43
CA THR A 81 22.98 4.94 -7.76
C THR A 81 23.83 4.66 -6.51
N PRO A 82 25.02 4.03 -6.66
CA PRO A 82 25.95 3.86 -5.55
C PRO A 82 26.37 5.21 -4.92
N GLU A 83 26.58 6.24 -5.74
CA GLU A 83 27.01 7.57 -5.31
C GLU A 83 25.94 8.25 -4.43
N GLY A 84 24.67 8.11 -4.79
CA GLY A 84 23.57 8.64 -3.98
C GLY A 84 23.43 7.91 -2.64
N ARG A 85 23.58 6.58 -2.63
CA ARG A 85 23.57 5.81 -1.39
C ARG A 85 24.79 6.11 -0.51
N GLN A 86 25.96 6.37 -1.11
CA GLN A 86 27.13 6.82 -0.37
C GLN A 86 26.87 8.15 0.38
N LYS A 87 26.27 9.14 -0.29
CA LYS A 87 25.87 10.41 0.35
C LYS A 87 24.87 10.19 1.50
N ALA A 88 23.89 9.32 1.28
CA ALA A 88 22.93 8.94 2.31
C ALA A 88 23.61 8.29 3.52
N TYR A 89 24.63 7.46 3.31
CA TYR A 89 25.43 6.86 4.38
C TYR A 89 26.25 7.90 5.12
N GLU A 90 26.89 8.84 4.42
CA GLU A 90 27.62 9.96 5.01
C GLU A 90 26.70 10.83 5.89
N THR A 91 25.46 11.07 5.46
CA THR A 91 24.45 11.74 6.28
C THR A 91 24.13 10.92 7.54
N CYS A 92 23.97 9.60 7.43
CA CYS A 92 23.76 8.75 8.61
C CYS A 92 24.92 8.88 9.60
N GLN A 93 26.17 8.89 9.12
CA GLN A 93 27.35 9.07 9.96
C GLN A 93 27.38 10.45 10.61
N LYS A 94 27.18 11.52 9.82
CA LYS A 94 27.16 12.91 10.29
C LYS A 94 26.09 13.13 11.36
N GLU A 95 24.91 12.58 11.14
CA GLU A 95 23.77 12.71 12.02
C GLU A 95 23.73 11.65 13.13
N GLU A 96 24.80 10.87 13.29
CA GLU A 96 24.91 9.79 14.29
C GLU A 96 23.73 8.83 14.27
N ILE A 97 23.16 8.53 13.10
CA ILE A 97 22.09 7.55 12.93
C ILE A 97 22.70 6.15 12.87
N ASP A 98 22.35 5.29 13.81
CA ASP A 98 22.88 3.93 13.92
C ASP A 98 21.99 2.88 13.24
N ALA A 99 20.72 3.18 13.01
CA ALA A 99 19.76 2.31 12.34
C ALA A 99 18.68 3.11 11.63
N LEU A 100 18.09 2.57 10.58
CA LEU A 100 16.96 3.17 9.86
C LEU A 100 15.69 2.32 10.00
N VAL A 101 14.56 3.00 10.18
CA VAL A 101 13.22 2.43 9.97
C VAL A 101 12.62 3.07 8.71
N VAL A 102 12.35 2.25 7.71
CA VAL A 102 11.85 2.64 6.39
C VAL A 102 10.40 2.20 6.25
N ILE A 103 9.48 3.16 6.07
CA ILE A 103 8.06 2.92 5.88
C ILE A 103 7.74 3.12 4.40
N GLY A 104 7.33 2.06 3.70
CA GLY A 104 7.03 2.18 2.27
C GLY A 104 6.68 0.87 1.60
N GLY A 105 6.47 0.93 0.29
CA GLY A 105 6.17 -0.23 -0.56
C GLY A 105 7.42 -0.91 -1.11
N ASN A 106 7.24 -1.79 -2.08
CA ASN A 106 8.23 -2.69 -2.66
C ASN A 106 9.53 -1.99 -3.08
N GLY A 107 9.44 -0.91 -3.86
CA GLY A 107 10.62 -0.16 -4.31
C GLY A 107 11.39 0.49 -3.15
N SER A 108 10.69 0.98 -2.12
CA SER A 108 11.32 1.59 -0.94
C SER A 108 12.05 0.55 -0.08
N LEU A 109 11.46 -0.64 0.08
CA LEU A 109 12.07 -1.75 0.81
C LEU A 109 13.26 -2.35 0.05
N THR A 110 13.21 -2.37 -1.29
CA THR A 110 14.36 -2.74 -2.14
C THR A 110 15.52 -1.78 -1.94
N GLY A 111 15.25 -0.46 -1.91
CA GLY A 111 16.26 0.54 -1.59
C GLY A 111 16.85 0.37 -0.19
N ALA A 112 15.99 0.10 0.80
CA ALA A 112 16.39 -0.20 2.18
C ALA A 112 17.32 -1.40 2.27
N TRP A 113 16.98 -2.48 1.58
CA TRP A 113 17.80 -3.70 1.53
C TRP A 113 19.15 -3.46 0.88
N ASN A 114 19.18 -2.80 -0.29
CA ASN A 114 20.44 -2.49 -0.95
C ASN A 114 21.35 -1.66 -0.06
N PHE A 115 20.83 -0.62 0.58
CA PHE A 115 21.57 0.22 1.51
C PHE A 115 22.08 -0.56 2.72
N GLY A 116 21.23 -1.41 3.32
CA GLY A 116 21.59 -2.23 4.47
C GLY A 116 22.69 -3.24 4.19
N VAL A 117 22.71 -3.83 2.98
CA VAL A 117 23.74 -4.81 2.56
C VAL A 117 25.03 -4.10 2.16
N GLU A 118 24.93 -2.99 1.41
CA GLU A 118 26.10 -2.27 0.88
C GLU A 118 26.99 -1.68 1.99
N TYR A 119 26.35 -1.16 3.06
CA TYR A 119 27.06 -0.50 4.16
C TYR A 119 27.08 -1.30 5.48
N ASP A 120 26.63 -2.54 5.46
CA ASP A 120 26.42 -3.34 6.68
C ASP A 120 25.59 -2.58 7.74
N PHE A 121 24.60 -1.78 7.28
CA PHE A 121 23.83 -0.87 8.08
C PHE A 121 22.51 -1.51 8.54
N PRO A 122 22.14 -1.38 9.84
CA PRO A 122 20.86 -1.92 10.34
C PRO A 122 19.67 -1.18 9.75
N VAL A 123 18.81 -1.87 8.99
CA VAL A 123 17.59 -1.33 8.44
C VAL A 123 16.40 -2.23 8.75
N ILE A 124 15.30 -1.63 9.19
CA ILE A 124 14.02 -2.30 9.43
C ILE A 124 12.97 -1.70 8.49
N GLY A 125 12.25 -2.54 7.76
CA GLY A 125 11.16 -2.14 6.88
C GLY A 125 9.79 -2.25 7.55
N LEU A 126 8.90 -1.28 7.28
CA LEU A 126 7.47 -1.38 7.59
C LEU A 126 6.67 -1.32 6.29
N PRO A 127 5.73 -2.24 6.06
CA PRO A 127 4.99 -2.36 4.81
C PRO A 127 3.91 -1.27 4.71
N GLY A 128 4.28 -0.09 4.18
CA GLY A 128 3.41 1.07 3.98
C GLY A 128 3.06 1.25 2.50
N THR A 129 1.99 0.61 2.04
CA THR A 129 1.45 0.70 0.68
C THR A 129 -0.02 0.30 0.67
N ILE A 130 -0.79 0.90 -0.24
CA ILE A 130 -2.20 0.54 -0.45
C ILE A 130 -2.37 -0.71 -1.32
N ASP A 131 -1.34 -1.14 -2.04
CA ASP A 131 -1.43 -2.18 -3.08
C ASP A 131 -1.51 -3.60 -2.50
N ASN A 132 -1.11 -3.77 -1.25
CA ASN A 132 -1.08 -5.04 -0.51
C ASN A 132 -0.27 -6.17 -1.21
N ASP A 133 0.73 -5.79 -1.98
CA ASP A 133 1.54 -6.65 -2.84
C ASP A 133 2.81 -7.21 -2.17
N LEU A 134 3.06 -6.86 -0.90
CA LEU A 134 4.26 -7.27 -0.18
C LEU A 134 4.11 -8.66 0.46
N TYR A 135 5.04 -9.55 0.12
CA TYR A 135 5.16 -10.84 0.80
C TYR A 135 5.56 -10.66 2.27
N GLY A 136 5.11 -11.56 3.12
CA GLY A 136 5.49 -11.55 4.53
C GLY A 136 4.50 -10.90 5.48
N THR A 137 3.43 -10.29 4.96
CA THR A 137 2.37 -9.72 5.79
C THR A 137 0.99 -10.02 5.18
N ASP A 138 -0.02 -10.23 6.01
CA ASP A 138 -1.39 -10.41 5.55
C ASP A 138 -1.97 -9.11 4.99
N SER A 139 -1.64 -7.98 5.63
CA SER A 139 -2.10 -6.66 5.21
C SER A 139 -0.96 -5.64 5.31
N THR A 140 -0.96 -4.69 4.37
CA THR A 140 -0.06 -3.53 4.40
C THR A 140 -0.77 -2.32 5.00
N ILE A 141 0.00 -1.40 5.59
CA ILE A 141 -0.52 -0.15 6.17
C ILE A 141 -1.09 0.72 5.05
N GLY A 142 -2.38 1.05 5.16
CA GLY A 142 -3.13 1.85 4.19
C GLY A 142 -4.10 1.05 3.32
N TYR A 143 -3.94 -0.26 3.25
CA TYR A 143 -4.79 -1.12 2.42
C TYR A 143 -6.26 -1.12 2.88
N ASP A 144 -6.52 -1.31 4.17
CA ASP A 144 -7.89 -1.36 4.71
C ASP A 144 -8.61 -0.01 4.55
N THR A 145 -7.93 1.10 4.80
CA THR A 145 -8.49 2.44 4.57
C THR A 145 -8.84 2.66 3.11
N THR A 146 -7.98 2.22 2.20
CA THR A 146 -8.21 2.34 0.76
C THR A 146 -9.42 1.51 0.33
N MET A 147 -9.58 0.29 0.84
CA MET A 147 -10.77 -0.52 0.59
C MET A 147 -12.05 0.19 1.05
N ASN A 148 -12.06 0.76 2.26
CA ASN A 148 -13.21 1.52 2.75
C ASN A 148 -13.54 2.74 1.87
N THR A 149 -12.53 3.46 1.39
CA THR A 149 -12.70 4.58 0.46
C THR A 149 -13.32 4.12 -0.86
N ILE A 150 -12.84 3.00 -1.42
CA ILE A 150 -13.38 2.42 -2.65
C ILE A 150 -14.84 2.00 -2.43
N MET A 151 -15.15 1.31 -1.34
CA MET A 151 -16.51 0.88 -1.00
C MET A 151 -17.46 2.07 -0.94
N GLU A 152 -17.11 3.14 -0.23
CA GLU A 152 -17.93 4.36 -0.15
C GLU A 152 -18.20 4.98 -1.54
N CYS A 153 -17.19 5.00 -2.41
CA CYS A 153 -17.34 5.50 -3.78
C CYS A 153 -18.25 4.61 -4.61
N VAL A 154 -18.07 3.27 -4.52
CA VAL A 154 -18.84 2.30 -5.29
C VAL A 154 -20.31 2.29 -4.85
N ASP A 155 -20.58 2.41 -3.55
CA ASP A 155 -21.96 2.50 -3.04
C ASP A 155 -22.69 3.71 -3.62
N ARG A 156 -22.04 4.88 -3.69
CA ARG A 156 -22.57 6.07 -4.34
C ARG A 156 -22.78 5.90 -5.85
N ILE A 157 -21.87 5.19 -6.52
CA ILE A 157 -22.00 4.87 -7.95
C ILE A 157 -23.17 3.91 -8.16
N ARG A 158 -23.39 2.96 -7.25
CA ARG A 158 -24.49 1.99 -7.32
C ARG A 158 -25.86 2.67 -7.29
N ASP A 159 -26.05 3.71 -6.49
CA ASP A 159 -27.30 4.47 -6.44
C ASP A 159 -27.66 5.03 -7.82
N THR A 160 -26.70 5.64 -8.51
CA THR A 160 -26.93 6.19 -9.85
C THR A 160 -27.01 5.10 -10.92
N ALA A 161 -26.24 4.01 -10.78
CA ALA A 161 -26.31 2.86 -11.68
C ALA A 161 -27.72 2.25 -11.69
N ASN A 162 -28.32 2.04 -10.52
CA ASN A 162 -29.65 1.50 -10.36
C ASN A 162 -30.73 2.44 -10.92
N SER A 163 -30.56 3.75 -10.73
CA SER A 163 -31.55 4.76 -11.18
C SER A 163 -31.66 4.86 -12.70
N HIS A 164 -30.61 4.48 -13.42
CA HIS A 164 -30.51 4.67 -14.88
C HIS A 164 -30.26 3.37 -15.68
N GLU A 165 -30.28 2.21 -15.04
CA GLU A 165 -30.04 0.91 -15.69
C GLU A 165 -28.68 0.85 -16.43
N ARG A 166 -27.61 1.32 -15.74
CA ARG A 166 -26.27 1.53 -16.32
C ARG A 166 -25.27 0.48 -15.90
N ILE A 167 -24.28 0.26 -16.77
CA ILE A 167 -23.08 -0.51 -16.46
C ILE A 167 -21.95 0.44 -16.11
N PHE A 168 -21.33 0.25 -14.94
CA PHE A 168 -20.18 1.02 -14.52
C PHE A 168 -18.93 0.17 -14.46
N PHE A 169 -17.88 0.62 -15.14
CA PHE A 169 -16.51 0.16 -14.94
C PHE A 169 -15.83 1.12 -13.96
N VAL A 170 -15.48 0.63 -12.77
CA VAL A 170 -14.85 1.43 -11.72
C VAL A 170 -13.38 1.03 -11.61
N GLU A 171 -12.49 1.94 -12.03
CA GLU A 171 -11.05 1.70 -11.95
C GLU A 171 -10.52 2.03 -10.57
N VAL A 172 -9.79 1.08 -10.00
CA VAL A 172 -9.12 1.19 -8.71
C VAL A 172 -7.62 1.04 -8.87
N MET A 173 -6.86 1.63 -7.95
CA MET A 173 -5.41 1.47 -7.89
C MET A 173 -5.04 0.03 -7.57
N GLY A 174 -3.76 -0.29 -7.48
CA GLY A 174 -3.24 -1.64 -7.22
C GLY A 174 -1.96 -1.88 -7.99
N ARG A 175 -1.61 -0.99 -8.93
CA ARG A 175 -0.43 -1.09 -9.78
C ARG A 175 -0.44 -2.40 -10.58
N ASP A 176 0.52 -3.31 -10.31
CA ASP A 176 0.66 -4.59 -10.99
C ASP A 176 -0.05 -5.75 -10.25
N ALA A 177 -0.87 -5.43 -9.23
CA ALA A 177 -1.55 -6.38 -8.36
C ALA A 177 -3.05 -6.11 -8.25
N GLY A 178 -3.85 -7.16 -8.33
CA GLY A 178 -5.32 -7.11 -8.31
C GLY A 178 -5.96 -7.21 -6.93
N PHE A 179 -5.19 -7.16 -5.83
CA PHE A 179 -5.74 -7.35 -4.48
C PHE A 179 -6.84 -6.37 -4.11
N LEU A 180 -6.68 -5.07 -4.46
CA LEU A 180 -7.72 -4.07 -4.23
C LEU A 180 -8.97 -4.37 -5.05
N ALA A 181 -8.80 -4.61 -6.36
CA ALA A 181 -9.93 -4.87 -7.24
C ALA A 181 -10.72 -6.12 -6.81
N GLN A 182 -10.03 -7.22 -6.52
CA GLN A 182 -10.64 -8.48 -6.09
C GLN A 182 -11.43 -8.32 -4.79
N ASN A 183 -10.78 -7.79 -3.75
CA ASN A 183 -11.42 -7.70 -2.43
C ASN A 183 -12.54 -6.65 -2.40
N CYS A 184 -12.35 -5.51 -3.09
CA CYS A 184 -13.40 -4.50 -3.19
C CYS A 184 -14.59 -4.98 -4.03
N ALA A 185 -14.38 -5.78 -5.07
CA ALA A 185 -15.47 -6.35 -5.84
C ALA A 185 -16.38 -7.22 -4.97
N ILE A 186 -15.80 -8.09 -4.14
CA ILE A 186 -16.56 -8.90 -3.19
C ILE A 186 -17.25 -8.02 -2.15
N ALA A 187 -16.52 -7.09 -1.53
CA ALA A 187 -17.03 -6.25 -0.46
C ALA A 187 -18.18 -5.31 -0.93
N CYS A 188 -18.14 -4.86 -2.18
CA CYS A 188 -19.18 -4.03 -2.77
C CYS A 188 -20.31 -4.83 -3.44
N GLY A 189 -20.22 -6.17 -3.51
CA GLY A 189 -21.16 -6.97 -4.28
C GLY A 189 -21.19 -6.60 -5.76
N ALA A 190 -20.00 -6.37 -6.35
CA ALA A 190 -19.85 -6.12 -7.77
C ALA A 190 -20.08 -7.41 -8.58
N GLU A 191 -20.44 -7.26 -9.83
CA GLU A 191 -20.72 -8.38 -10.71
C GLU A 191 -19.45 -9.05 -11.26
N ALA A 192 -18.33 -8.30 -11.32
CA ALA A 192 -17.03 -8.83 -11.77
C ALA A 192 -15.86 -8.01 -11.23
N ALA A 193 -14.68 -8.65 -11.19
CA ALA A 193 -13.39 -8.00 -11.01
C ALA A 193 -12.47 -8.31 -12.19
N ILE A 194 -11.82 -7.29 -12.73
CA ILE A 194 -10.78 -7.43 -13.75
C ILE A 194 -9.44 -7.15 -13.08
N VAL A 195 -8.60 -8.17 -13.04
CA VAL A 195 -7.32 -8.15 -12.31
C VAL A 195 -6.16 -8.55 -13.23
N PRO A 196 -4.94 -8.04 -13.02
CA PRO A 196 -3.78 -8.35 -13.87
C PRO A 196 -3.31 -9.81 -13.78
N GLU A 197 -3.64 -10.52 -12.70
CA GLU A 197 -3.29 -11.94 -12.49
C GLU A 197 -4.12 -12.91 -13.31
N GLU A 198 -5.22 -12.43 -13.92
CA GLU A 198 -6.08 -13.23 -14.79
C GLU A 198 -6.31 -12.53 -16.13
N THR A 199 -6.21 -13.27 -17.22
CA THR A 199 -6.61 -12.79 -18.54
C THR A 199 -8.13 -12.79 -18.62
N THR A 200 -8.75 -11.63 -18.48
CA THR A 200 -10.19 -11.49 -18.73
C THR A 200 -10.40 -11.30 -20.22
N ASP A 201 -10.96 -12.33 -20.87
CA ASP A 201 -11.44 -12.22 -22.23
C ASP A 201 -12.77 -11.44 -22.25
N VAL A 202 -13.00 -10.70 -23.34
CA VAL A 202 -14.26 -9.95 -23.55
C VAL A 202 -15.47 -10.90 -23.59
N ASP A 203 -15.30 -12.12 -24.08
CA ASP A 203 -16.33 -13.13 -24.06
C ASP A 203 -16.73 -13.55 -22.64
N GLN A 204 -15.78 -13.60 -21.70
CA GLN A 204 -16.07 -13.82 -20.28
C GLN A 204 -16.83 -12.63 -19.70
N LEU A 205 -16.43 -11.40 -20.02
CA LEU A 205 -17.14 -10.19 -19.59
C LEU A 205 -18.57 -10.17 -20.17
N ALA A 206 -18.74 -10.53 -21.43
CA ALA A 206 -20.05 -10.70 -22.07
C ALA A 206 -20.91 -11.77 -21.41
N ALA A 207 -20.31 -12.87 -20.98
CA ALA A 207 -20.98 -13.93 -20.25
C ALA A 207 -21.45 -13.47 -18.85
N PHE A 208 -20.62 -12.68 -18.15
CA PHE A 208 -21.00 -12.03 -16.87
C PHE A 208 -22.17 -11.08 -17.06
N MET A 209 -22.08 -10.20 -18.03
CA MET A 209 -23.15 -9.26 -18.38
C MET A 209 -24.43 -9.98 -18.81
N GLY A 210 -24.32 -11.00 -19.66
CA GLY A 210 -25.45 -11.79 -20.13
C GLY A 210 -26.16 -12.58 -19.03
N ARG A 211 -25.47 -13.01 -17.98
CA ARG A 211 -26.05 -13.64 -16.79
C ARG A 211 -26.88 -12.64 -15.97
N GLY A 212 -26.32 -11.44 -15.70
CA GLY A 212 -27.02 -10.38 -14.98
C GLY A 212 -28.28 -9.88 -15.71
N ILE A 213 -28.19 -9.68 -17.01
CA ILE A 213 -29.28 -9.16 -17.86
C ILE A 213 -30.41 -10.18 -18.01
N ARG A 214 -30.11 -11.46 -18.13
CA ARG A 214 -31.15 -12.53 -18.23
C ARG A 214 -32.01 -12.64 -16.97
N LYS A 215 -31.56 -12.09 -15.83
CA LYS A 215 -32.25 -12.09 -14.54
C LYS A 215 -32.96 -10.77 -14.21
N SER A 216 -33.24 -9.91 -15.19
CA SER A 216 -33.83 -8.58 -15.01
C SER A 216 -32.99 -7.62 -14.17
N LYS A 217 -31.70 -7.91 -13.94
CA LYS A 217 -30.76 -6.98 -13.31
C LYS A 217 -30.35 -5.94 -14.35
N LYS A 218 -30.73 -4.70 -14.14
CA LYS A 218 -30.59 -3.63 -15.14
C LYS A 218 -29.34 -2.77 -14.93
N SER A 219 -28.67 -2.91 -13.79
CA SER A 219 -27.40 -2.23 -13.45
C SER A 219 -26.31 -3.25 -13.16
N CYS A 220 -25.05 -2.89 -13.49
CA CYS A 220 -23.90 -3.75 -13.28
C CYS A 220 -22.69 -2.88 -12.87
N ILE A 221 -21.91 -3.35 -11.91
CA ILE A 221 -20.65 -2.73 -11.50
C ILE A 221 -19.53 -3.73 -11.72
N VAL A 222 -18.52 -3.31 -12.48
CA VAL A 222 -17.29 -4.07 -12.73
C VAL A 222 -16.14 -3.29 -12.10
N ILE A 223 -15.42 -3.89 -11.18
CA ILE A 223 -14.21 -3.29 -10.59
C ILE A 223 -13.01 -3.68 -11.45
N VAL A 224 -12.21 -2.69 -11.84
CA VAL A 224 -11.07 -2.88 -12.74
C VAL A 224 -9.80 -2.40 -12.04
N SER A 225 -8.78 -3.24 -11.93
CA SER A 225 -7.46 -2.81 -11.49
C SER A 225 -6.83 -1.87 -12.53
N GLU A 226 -6.19 -0.79 -12.08
CA GLU A 226 -5.44 0.10 -12.98
C GLU A 226 -4.38 -0.70 -13.75
N SER A 227 -4.24 -0.39 -15.03
CA SER A 227 -3.22 -1.02 -15.87
C SER A 227 -2.76 -0.05 -16.95
N PRO A 228 -1.46 0.02 -17.23
CA PRO A 228 -0.96 0.84 -18.36
C PRO A 228 -1.47 0.39 -19.72
N LYS A 229 -1.93 -0.86 -19.83
CA LYS A 229 -2.35 -1.45 -21.10
C LYS A 229 -3.86 -1.55 -21.25
N CYS A 230 -4.58 -1.91 -20.19
CA CYS A 230 -5.99 -2.30 -20.22
C CYS A 230 -6.70 -1.82 -18.96
N GLY A 231 -6.91 -0.51 -18.81
CA GLY A 231 -7.72 0.06 -17.71
C GLY A 231 -9.23 0.04 -18.03
N ALA A 232 -10.02 0.62 -17.14
CA ALA A 232 -11.49 0.61 -17.25
C ALA A 232 -12.01 1.22 -18.56
N LEU A 233 -11.33 2.23 -19.11
CA LEU A 233 -11.69 2.82 -20.41
C LEU A 233 -11.60 1.81 -21.54
N PHE A 234 -10.57 0.97 -21.55
CA PHE A 234 -10.39 -0.06 -22.57
C PHE A 234 -11.55 -1.07 -22.56
N TYR A 235 -11.91 -1.60 -21.41
CA TYR A 235 -12.99 -2.57 -21.29
C TYR A 235 -14.36 -1.95 -21.57
N ALA A 236 -14.59 -0.72 -21.10
CA ALA A 236 -15.82 0.00 -21.37
C ALA A 236 -16.03 0.28 -22.88
N ASP A 237 -14.98 0.64 -23.59
CA ASP A 237 -15.03 0.89 -25.04
C ASP A 237 -15.34 -0.39 -25.81
N ARG A 238 -14.70 -1.50 -25.46
CA ARG A 238 -15.00 -2.80 -26.05
C ARG A 238 -16.43 -3.25 -25.82
N VAL A 239 -16.95 -3.09 -24.58
CA VAL A 239 -18.34 -3.44 -24.29
C VAL A 239 -19.33 -2.58 -25.08
N LYS A 240 -19.09 -1.27 -25.20
CA LYS A 240 -19.93 -0.40 -26.05
C LYS A 240 -19.97 -0.81 -27.50
N HIS A 241 -18.83 -1.29 -28.02
CA HIS A 241 -18.68 -1.69 -29.42
C HIS A 241 -19.39 -3.03 -29.70
N GLU A 242 -19.22 -3.99 -28.82
CA GLU A 242 -19.75 -5.34 -28.95
C GLU A 242 -21.22 -5.44 -28.53
N PHE A 243 -21.65 -4.55 -27.61
CA PHE A 243 -23.02 -4.55 -27.04
C PHE A 243 -23.63 -3.13 -27.06
N PRO A 244 -23.98 -2.60 -28.24
CA PRO A 244 -24.42 -1.19 -28.41
C PRO A 244 -25.74 -0.84 -27.69
N GLY A 245 -26.44 -1.83 -27.11
CA GLY A 245 -27.67 -1.60 -26.35
C GLY A 245 -27.48 -1.17 -24.89
N PHE A 246 -26.22 -1.08 -24.38
CA PHE A 246 -25.95 -0.74 -23.00
C PHE A 246 -25.44 0.68 -22.79
N ASP A 247 -25.95 1.37 -21.77
CA ASP A 247 -25.39 2.64 -21.30
C ASP A 247 -24.20 2.37 -20.38
N VAL A 248 -22.99 2.35 -20.96
CA VAL A 248 -21.74 2.07 -20.25
C VAL A 248 -21.07 3.35 -19.80
N ARG A 249 -20.69 3.40 -18.52
CA ARG A 249 -19.99 4.51 -17.87
C ARG A 249 -18.68 4.05 -17.26
N VAL A 250 -17.75 4.98 -17.06
CA VAL A 250 -16.46 4.74 -16.40
C VAL A 250 -16.30 5.73 -15.26
N SER A 251 -15.81 5.23 -14.14
CA SER A 251 -15.36 6.05 -13.02
C SER A 251 -13.94 5.62 -12.64
N ILE A 252 -12.97 6.54 -12.74
CA ILE A 252 -11.58 6.31 -12.34
C ILE A 252 -11.39 6.97 -10.98
N LEU A 253 -11.21 6.16 -9.91
CA LEU A 253 -11.11 6.70 -8.56
C LEU A 253 -9.77 7.38 -8.30
N GLY A 254 -8.69 6.92 -8.92
CA GLY A 254 -7.39 7.57 -8.88
C GLY A 254 -6.86 7.83 -7.46
N HIS A 255 -6.20 8.98 -7.28
CA HIS A 255 -5.46 9.32 -6.07
C HIS A 255 -6.31 9.59 -4.82
N LEU A 256 -7.63 9.72 -4.92
CA LEU A 256 -8.47 9.82 -3.71
C LEU A 256 -8.33 8.59 -2.79
N GLN A 257 -7.93 7.46 -3.37
CA GLN A 257 -7.67 6.20 -2.67
C GLN A 257 -6.46 6.24 -1.72
N ARG A 258 -5.55 7.21 -1.90
CA ARG A 258 -4.35 7.39 -1.05
C ARG A 258 -4.60 8.30 0.14
N GLY A 259 -5.70 9.02 0.15
CA GLY A 259 -6.03 10.03 1.16
C GLY A 259 -6.91 9.50 2.29
N GLY A 260 -7.26 10.41 3.16
CA GLY A 260 -8.21 10.16 4.24
C GLY A 260 -7.59 9.79 5.58
N SER A 261 -8.41 9.81 6.60
CA SER A 261 -8.05 9.39 7.96
C SER A 261 -7.95 7.87 8.01
N PRO A 262 -6.83 7.29 8.51
CA PRO A 262 -6.66 5.85 8.53
C PRO A 262 -7.74 5.15 9.36
N SER A 263 -8.20 4.01 8.89
CA SER A 263 -9.14 3.15 9.59
C SER A 263 -8.58 2.65 10.93
N ALA A 264 -9.44 2.13 11.79
CA ALA A 264 -9.00 1.54 13.05
C ALA A 264 -7.99 0.41 12.82
N ARG A 265 -8.22 -0.42 11.78
CA ARG A 265 -7.32 -1.54 11.43
C ARG A 265 -5.94 -1.05 11.02
N ASP A 266 -5.85 -0.05 10.14
CA ASP A 266 -4.56 0.51 9.72
C ASP A 266 -3.82 1.21 10.86
N ARG A 267 -4.53 1.91 11.77
CA ARG A 267 -3.90 2.50 12.97
C ARG A 267 -3.32 1.45 13.90
N ILE A 268 -4.05 0.35 14.12
CA ILE A 268 -3.60 -0.76 14.96
C ILE A 268 -2.41 -1.46 14.30
N LEU A 269 -2.52 -1.82 13.02
CA LEU A 269 -1.45 -2.46 12.26
C LEU A 269 -0.16 -1.62 12.27
N ALA A 270 -0.27 -0.33 11.98
CA ALA A 270 0.85 0.62 12.01
C ALA A 270 1.47 0.74 13.41
N SER A 271 0.64 0.69 14.46
CA SER A 271 1.12 0.76 15.85
C SER A 271 1.88 -0.50 16.25
N ILE A 272 1.33 -1.68 15.93
CA ILE A 272 1.94 -2.97 16.26
C ILE A 272 3.26 -3.15 15.51
N THR A 273 3.27 -2.90 14.21
CA THR A 273 4.49 -3.04 13.39
C THR A 273 5.55 -2.00 13.76
N GLY A 274 5.14 -0.78 14.11
CA GLY A 274 6.06 0.26 14.58
C GLY A 274 6.73 -0.08 15.91
N VAL A 275 5.99 -0.63 16.87
CA VAL A 275 6.57 -1.17 18.12
C VAL A 275 7.46 -2.38 17.82
N GLY A 276 7.00 -3.29 16.95
CA GLY A 276 7.77 -4.45 16.51
C GLY A 276 9.12 -4.08 15.89
N ALA A 277 9.20 -2.97 15.17
CA ALA A 277 10.46 -2.46 14.61
C ALA A 277 11.48 -2.11 15.70
N ILE A 278 11.04 -1.45 16.77
CA ILE A 278 11.90 -1.12 17.91
C ILE A 278 12.33 -2.37 18.66
N GLN A 279 11.41 -3.33 18.86
CA GLN A 279 11.72 -4.61 19.49
C GLN A 279 12.76 -5.41 18.68
N ALA A 280 12.62 -5.43 17.34
CA ALA A 280 13.58 -6.06 16.45
C ALA A 280 14.97 -5.44 16.59
N ILE A 281 15.08 -4.10 16.63
CA ILE A 281 16.35 -3.39 16.84
C ILE A 281 16.96 -3.77 18.21
N MET A 282 16.16 -3.80 19.27
CA MET A 282 16.64 -4.19 20.61
C MET A 282 17.14 -5.63 20.67
N GLN A 283 16.57 -6.52 19.87
CA GLN A 283 16.98 -7.92 19.72
C GLN A 283 18.20 -8.10 18.80
N GLY A 284 18.75 -7.00 18.25
CA GLY A 284 19.87 -7.04 17.31
C GLY A 284 19.49 -7.55 15.91
N GLN A 285 18.19 -7.61 15.59
CA GLN A 285 17.72 -7.95 14.25
C GLN A 285 17.96 -6.79 13.30
N ARG A 286 18.22 -7.10 12.05
CA ARG A 286 18.48 -6.12 10.99
C ARG A 286 18.15 -6.69 9.62
N ASN A 287 17.94 -5.80 8.66
CA ASN A 287 17.65 -6.15 7.27
C ASN A 287 16.41 -7.06 7.14
N ILE A 288 15.36 -6.68 7.86
CA ILE A 288 14.07 -7.37 7.90
C ILE A 288 12.91 -6.40 7.68
N VAL A 289 11.78 -6.97 7.27
CA VAL A 289 10.46 -6.33 7.26
C VAL A 289 9.66 -6.84 8.45
N VAL A 290 9.02 -5.92 9.18
CA VAL A 290 8.08 -6.26 10.25
C VAL A 290 6.68 -6.32 9.68
N GLY A 291 6.14 -7.52 9.55
CA GLY A 291 4.78 -7.77 9.08
C GLY A 291 3.88 -8.30 10.18
N VAL A 292 2.62 -8.58 9.81
CA VAL A 292 1.65 -9.30 10.67
C VAL A 292 1.07 -10.47 9.88
N ARG A 293 1.15 -11.68 10.43
CA ARG A 293 0.50 -12.89 9.89
C ARG A 293 -0.33 -13.55 10.98
N ASN A 294 -1.60 -13.85 10.68
CA ASN A 294 -2.54 -14.46 11.64
C ASN A 294 -2.60 -13.70 12.98
N ASN A 295 -2.55 -12.37 12.94
CA ASN A 295 -2.48 -11.44 14.07
C ASN A 295 -1.16 -11.43 14.86
N ASP A 296 -0.17 -12.24 14.50
CA ASP A 296 1.15 -12.25 15.12
C ASP A 296 2.14 -11.37 14.35
N VAL A 297 3.00 -10.67 15.09
CA VAL A 297 4.12 -9.94 14.49
C VAL A 297 5.16 -10.93 13.98
N VAL A 298 5.54 -10.77 12.72
CA VAL A 298 6.55 -11.60 12.07
C VAL A 298 7.70 -10.75 11.54
N TYR A 299 8.88 -11.32 11.55
CA TYR A 299 10.10 -10.70 11.08
C TYR A 299 10.59 -11.45 9.84
N VAL A 300 10.48 -10.81 8.68
CA VAL A 300 10.76 -11.43 7.38
C VAL A 300 12.00 -10.80 6.77
N PRO A 301 13.02 -11.58 6.37
CA PRO A 301 14.19 -11.03 5.70
C PRO A 301 13.79 -10.20 4.45
N PHE A 302 14.46 -9.06 4.21
CA PHE A 302 14.20 -8.28 3.00
C PHE A 302 14.32 -9.09 1.72
N SER A 303 15.33 -9.99 1.68
CA SER A 303 15.57 -10.86 0.53
C SER A 303 14.39 -11.77 0.21
N GLU A 304 13.67 -12.21 1.23
CA GLU A 304 12.46 -13.03 1.06
C GLU A 304 11.26 -12.14 0.69
N CYS A 305 11.05 -11.05 1.42
CA CYS A 305 9.93 -10.13 1.18
C CYS A 305 9.92 -9.55 -0.24
N ILE A 306 11.10 -9.22 -0.80
CA ILE A 306 11.24 -8.54 -2.09
C ILE A 306 11.26 -9.51 -3.27
N ARG A 307 11.78 -10.73 -3.08
CA ARG A 307 11.96 -11.73 -4.16
C ARG A 307 10.78 -12.68 -4.31
N THR A 308 9.87 -12.70 -3.36
CA THR A 308 8.73 -13.61 -3.36
C THR A 308 7.45 -12.81 -3.63
N ASP A 309 6.73 -13.18 -4.67
CA ASP A 309 5.44 -12.58 -4.95
C ASP A 309 4.41 -13.01 -3.89
N LYS A 310 3.62 -12.06 -3.42
CA LYS A 310 2.50 -12.36 -2.54
C LYS A 310 1.46 -13.15 -3.34
N ARG A 311 1.05 -14.29 -2.80
CA ARG A 311 0.12 -15.18 -3.46
C ARG A 311 -1.25 -14.51 -3.62
N PHE A 312 -1.72 -14.40 -4.85
CA PHE A 312 -3.08 -14.02 -5.18
C PHE A 312 -4.03 -15.19 -4.92
N ASP A 313 -5.11 -14.93 -4.18
CA ASP A 313 -6.06 -16.00 -3.83
C ASP A 313 -7.17 -16.14 -4.88
N LYS A 314 -6.96 -17.03 -5.83
CA LYS A 314 -7.95 -17.30 -6.90
C LYS A 314 -9.30 -17.82 -6.39
N ARG A 315 -9.35 -18.37 -5.17
CA ARG A 315 -10.64 -18.83 -4.59
C ARG A 315 -11.61 -17.67 -4.41
N LEU A 316 -11.10 -16.45 -4.16
CA LEU A 316 -11.94 -15.26 -4.01
C LEU A 316 -12.60 -14.85 -5.33
N ILE A 317 -12.01 -15.16 -6.49
CA ILE A 317 -12.68 -14.97 -7.78
C ILE A 317 -13.87 -15.92 -7.90
N THR A 318 -13.69 -17.18 -7.50
CA THR A 318 -14.80 -18.15 -7.46
C THR A 318 -15.92 -17.67 -6.53
N VAL A 319 -15.58 -17.14 -5.35
CA VAL A 319 -16.55 -16.55 -4.42
C VAL A 319 -17.32 -15.39 -5.08
N LEU A 320 -16.61 -14.50 -5.79
CA LEU A 320 -17.24 -13.41 -6.52
C LEU A 320 -18.21 -13.91 -7.58
N ASP A 321 -17.80 -14.92 -8.34
CA ASP A 321 -18.65 -15.55 -9.38
C ASP A 321 -19.92 -16.17 -8.81
N GLU A 322 -19.82 -16.85 -7.67
CA GLU A 322 -20.98 -17.45 -6.99
C GLU A 322 -21.95 -16.39 -6.45
N LEU A 323 -21.43 -15.25 -5.99
CA LEU A 323 -22.24 -14.16 -5.43
C LEU A 323 -22.83 -13.23 -6.49
N SER A 324 -22.33 -13.25 -7.72
CA SER A 324 -22.77 -12.37 -8.82
C SER A 324 -24.03 -12.83 -9.56
N ILE A 325 -24.71 -13.86 -9.07
CA ILE A 325 -25.93 -14.46 -9.66
C ILE A 325 -27.19 -13.60 -9.46
#